data_f36ca45406cb994cda3ac7e76fb1c25e
#
_entry.id   f36ca45406cb994cda3ac7e76fb1c25e
#
_cell.length_a   1.000
_cell.length_b   1.000
_cell.length_c   1.000
_cell.angle_alpha   90.00
_cell.angle_beta   90.00
_cell.angle_gamma   90.00
#
_symmetry.space_group_name_H-M   'P 1'
#
loop_
_entity.id
_entity.type
_entity.pdbx_description
1 polymer ?
#
loop_
_entity_poly.entity_id
_entity_poly.type
_entity_poly.pdbx_seq_one_letter_code
_entity_poly.pdbx_strand_id
1 'polypeptide(L)'
;EQTQFEFQPVVPLAGKLSGQFELGFKVRSTQHPGMAVAYADLAPVAAECGQLIQLDRWLLEHALKVREEQLKRGRQLRLFVPQSVDSLLDPDLAYWLTQELKERHLSGTGLTLELPCTPLIDAGPRAAERLKYLHQNGVRVCLTDFGRDWAAVHALRNLTVDFVRLSPALVEELGKASYLQAQL
;
A
#
# COMPACT_ATOMS: atom_id res chain seq x y z
N GLU A 1 8.09 -21.35 10.47
CA GLU A 1 7.49 -20.61 9.34
C GLU A 1 8.54 -19.66 8.78
N GLN A 2 8.87 -19.79 7.51
CA GLN A 2 9.83 -18.90 6.86
C GLN A 2 9.04 -17.85 6.08
N THR A 3 8.94 -16.64 6.66
CA THR A 3 8.46 -15.47 5.94
C THR A 3 9.61 -14.85 5.17
N GLN A 4 9.41 -14.63 3.88
CA GLN A 4 10.35 -13.96 3.00
C GLN A 4 9.74 -12.62 2.57
N PHE A 5 10.40 -11.51 2.91
CA PHE A 5 10.01 -10.19 2.40
C PHE A 5 10.59 -9.94 1.02
N GLU A 6 9.79 -9.30 0.18
CA GLU A 6 10.14 -8.96 -1.20
C GLU A 6 10.04 -7.44 -1.38
N PHE A 7 10.99 -6.89 -2.15
CA PHE A 7 11.02 -5.46 -2.48
C PHE A 7 11.00 -5.33 -3.99
N GLN A 8 9.85 -4.96 -4.53
CA GLN A 8 9.69 -4.73 -5.96
C GLN A 8 9.96 -3.25 -6.28
N PRO A 9 10.93 -2.92 -7.15
CA PRO A 9 11.24 -1.53 -7.46
C PRO A 9 10.08 -0.87 -8.23
N VAL A 10 9.70 0.34 -7.79
CA VAL A 10 8.78 1.23 -8.51
C VAL A 10 9.64 2.15 -9.38
N VAL A 11 9.62 1.90 -10.69
CA VAL A 11 10.48 2.60 -11.65
C VAL A 11 9.73 3.78 -12.25
N PRO A 12 10.26 5.02 -12.14
CA PRO A 12 9.65 6.18 -12.77
C PRO A 12 9.83 6.10 -14.29
N LEU A 13 8.79 6.49 -15.04
CA LEU A 13 8.86 6.58 -16.52
C LEU A 13 9.75 7.71 -17.00
N ALA A 14 9.97 8.74 -16.14
CA ALA A 14 10.85 9.86 -16.42
C ALA A 14 11.60 10.26 -15.14
N GLY A 15 12.84 10.74 -15.29
CA GLY A 15 13.67 11.17 -14.17
C GLY A 15 14.61 10.09 -13.63
N LYS A 16 15.17 10.34 -12.43
CA LYS A 16 16.12 9.41 -11.78
C LYS A 16 15.37 8.38 -10.94
N LEU A 17 15.91 7.16 -10.86
CA LEU A 17 15.47 6.15 -9.91
C LEU A 17 15.48 6.74 -8.49
N SER A 18 14.36 6.66 -7.80
CA SER A 18 14.12 7.38 -6.54
C SER A 18 14.17 6.50 -5.29
N GLY A 19 14.67 5.25 -5.38
CA GLY A 19 14.71 4.32 -4.24
C GLY A 19 13.31 4.02 -3.67
N GLN A 20 12.34 3.83 -4.56
CA GLN A 20 10.95 3.49 -4.21
C GLN A 20 10.73 2.00 -4.46
N PHE A 21 10.11 1.33 -3.50
CA PHE A 21 9.85 -0.10 -3.59
C PHE A 21 8.45 -0.40 -3.03
N GLU A 22 7.79 -1.34 -3.65
CA GLU A 22 6.63 -2.01 -3.09
C GLU A 22 7.12 -3.10 -2.13
N LEU A 23 6.60 -3.12 -0.92
CA LEU A 23 6.88 -4.14 0.07
C LEU A 23 5.84 -5.25 -0.05
N GLY A 24 6.30 -6.43 -0.38
CA GLY A 24 5.52 -7.65 -0.32
C GLY A 24 6.13 -8.65 0.66
N PHE A 25 5.41 -9.71 0.93
CA PHE A 25 5.95 -10.88 1.62
C PHE A 25 5.31 -12.16 1.08
N LYS A 26 6.03 -13.25 1.28
CA LYS A 26 5.52 -14.61 1.01
C LYS A 26 5.79 -15.49 2.23
N VAL A 27 4.76 -16.21 2.63
CA VAL A 27 4.87 -17.25 3.66
C VAL A 27 4.98 -18.58 2.96
N ARG A 28 6.05 -19.33 3.24
CA ARG A 28 6.20 -20.69 2.71
C ARG A 28 5.52 -21.67 3.64
N SER A 29 4.65 -22.48 3.09
CA SER A 29 4.05 -23.59 3.83
C SER A 29 5.09 -24.66 4.14
N THR A 30 5.20 -25.06 5.40
CA THR A 30 6.03 -26.19 5.81
C THR A 30 5.41 -27.53 5.42
N GLN A 31 4.08 -27.57 5.27
CA GLN A 31 3.32 -28.77 4.89
C GLN A 31 3.25 -29.00 3.39
N HIS A 32 3.37 -27.92 2.59
CA HIS A 32 3.33 -27.96 1.12
C HIS A 32 4.54 -27.20 0.56
N PRO A 33 5.72 -27.85 0.49
CA PRO A 33 6.92 -27.27 -0.07
C PRO A 33 6.68 -26.83 -1.52
N GLY A 34 6.81 -25.53 -1.80
CA GLY A 34 6.54 -24.94 -3.11
C GLY A 34 5.32 -24.02 -3.16
N MET A 35 4.45 -24.07 -2.16
CA MET A 35 3.35 -23.13 -2.01
C MET A 35 3.81 -21.90 -1.22
N ALA A 36 3.80 -20.74 -1.89
CA ALA A 36 4.04 -19.45 -1.26
C ALA A 36 2.75 -18.64 -1.28
N VAL A 37 2.35 -18.12 -0.13
CA VAL A 37 1.12 -17.33 0.04
C VAL A 37 1.51 -15.87 0.25
N ALA A 38 1.01 -14.98 -0.59
CA ALA A 38 1.27 -13.53 -0.53
C ALA A 38 0.23 -12.80 0.36
N TYR A 39 0.47 -11.50 0.60
CA TYR A 39 -0.48 -10.67 1.35
C TYR A 39 -1.91 -10.72 0.77
N ALA A 40 -2.04 -10.62 -0.55
CA ALA A 40 -3.36 -10.63 -1.21
C ALA A 40 -4.16 -11.91 -0.96
N ASP A 41 -3.47 -13.05 -0.76
CA ASP A 41 -4.10 -14.33 -0.46
C ASP A 41 -4.39 -14.50 1.04
N LEU A 42 -3.54 -13.90 1.90
CA LEU A 42 -3.66 -14.00 3.35
C LEU A 42 -4.67 -13.01 3.94
N ALA A 43 -4.78 -11.81 3.37
CA ALA A 43 -5.63 -10.76 3.92
C ALA A 43 -7.10 -11.17 4.04
N PRO A 44 -7.74 -11.84 3.05
CA PRO A 44 -9.11 -12.33 3.19
C PRO A 44 -9.25 -13.35 4.33
N VAL A 45 -8.31 -14.29 4.45
CA VAL A 45 -8.32 -15.31 5.51
C VAL A 45 -8.10 -14.66 6.88
N ALA A 46 -7.19 -13.70 6.98
CA ALA A 46 -6.96 -12.94 8.20
C ALA A 46 -8.20 -12.13 8.62
N ALA A 47 -8.96 -11.60 7.65
CA ALA A 47 -10.23 -10.93 7.91
C ALA A 47 -11.28 -11.89 8.51
N GLU A 48 -11.46 -13.07 7.93
CA GLU A 48 -12.37 -14.10 8.44
C GLU A 48 -11.99 -14.57 9.86
N CYS A 49 -10.69 -14.59 10.17
CA CYS A 49 -10.17 -14.93 11.49
C CYS A 49 -10.11 -13.76 12.47
N GLY A 50 -10.51 -12.56 12.09
CA GLY A 50 -10.40 -11.35 12.92
C GLY A 50 -8.95 -10.91 13.19
N GLN A 51 -8.00 -11.27 12.32
CA GLN A 51 -6.56 -11.00 12.46
C GLN A 51 -6.01 -10.02 11.43
N LEU A 52 -6.87 -9.39 10.61
CA LEU A 52 -6.44 -8.53 9.52
C LEU A 52 -5.67 -7.30 10.00
N ILE A 53 -6.15 -6.62 11.06
CA ILE A 53 -5.49 -5.45 11.63
C ILE A 53 -4.10 -5.82 12.19
N GLN A 54 -3.97 -6.99 12.81
CA GLN A 54 -2.69 -7.49 13.31
C GLN A 54 -1.70 -7.80 12.19
N LEU A 55 -2.20 -8.40 11.09
CA LEU A 55 -1.39 -8.66 9.90
C LEU A 55 -0.86 -7.36 9.28
N ASP A 56 -1.73 -6.38 9.11
CA ASP A 56 -1.41 -5.07 8.55
C ASP A 56 -0.40 -4.32 9.43
N ARG A 57 -0.63 -4.33 10.73
CA ARG A 57 0.29 -3.71 11.70
C ARG A 57 1.67 -4.37 11.66
N TRP A 58 1.72 -5.70 11.65
CA TRP A 58 2.97 -6.45 11.55
C TRP A 58 3.76 -6.08 10.28
N LEU A 59 3.07 -5.92 9.14
CA LEU A 59 3.70 -5.50 7.89
C LEU A 59 4.25 -4.08 7.97
N LEU A 60 3.51 -3.14 8.59
CA LEU A 60 3.98 -1.78 8.85
C LEU A 60 5.20 -1.75 9.78
N GLU A 61 5.19 -2.52 10.86
CA GLU A 61 6.33 -2.63 11.78
C GLU A 61 7.59 -3.08 11.03
N HIS A 62 7.45 -4.07 10.14
CA HIS A 62 8.57 -4.51 9.31
C HIS A 62 9.04 -3.40 8.35
N ALA A 63 8.13 -2.71 7.68
CA ALA A 63 8.46 -1.59 6.80
C ALA A 63 9.23 -0.49 7.53
N LEU A 64 8.80 -0.12 8.74
CA LEU A 64 9.45 0.88 9.57
C LEU A 64 10.86 0.45 9.99
N LYS A 65 11.02 -0.81 10.40
CA LYS A 65 12.32 -1.39 10.78
C LYS A 65 13.31 -1.35 9.61
N VAL A 66 12.89 -1.78 8.43
CA VAL A 66 13.74 -1.74 7.22
C VAL A 66 14.13 -0.32 6.87
N ARG A 67 13.19 0.63 6.92
CA ARG A 67 13.48 2.05 6.66
C ARG A 67 14.47 2.65 7.66
N GLU A 68 14.33 2.32 8.94
CA GLU A 68 15.24 2.75 9.99
C GLU A 68 16.67 2.21 9.75
N GLU A 69 16.79 0.93 9.42
CA GLU A 69 18.09 0.31 9.10
C GLU A 69 18.76 0.95 7.86
N GLN A 70 17.96 1.27 6.82
CA GLN A 70 18.50 1.95 5.64
C GLN A 70 18.88 3.40 5.92
N LEU A 71 18.12 4.10 6.76
CA LEU A 71 18.45 5.46 7.19
C LEU A 71 19.79 5.50 7.97
N LYS A 72 20.03 4.53 8.87
CA LYS A 72 21.32 4.36 9.58
C LYS A 72 22.50 4.15 8.63
N ARG A 73 22.24 3.63 7.42
CA ARG A 73 23.23 3.47 6.34
C ARG A 73 23.30 4.68 5.38
N GLY A 74 22.65 5.79 5.74
CA GLY A 74 22.59 7.00 4.92
C GLY A 74 21.71 6.90 3.67
N ARG A 75 20.82 5.89 3.58
CA ARG A 75 19.95 5.66 2.44
C ARG A 75 18.52 6.01 2.80
N GLN A 76 17.90 6.87 1.98
CA GLN A 76 16.47 7.16 2.10
C GLN A 76 15.68 6.15 1.27
N LEU A 77 14.91 5.31 1.95
CA LEU A 77 14.04 4.32 1.35
C LEU A 77 12.59 4.79 1.41
N ARG A 78 11.87 4.66 0.30
CA ARG A 78 10.43 4.90 0.20
C ARG A 78 9.74 3.57 -0.04
N LEU A 79 8.77 3.24 0.81
CA LEU A 79 8.04 1.97 0.72
C LEU A 79 6.56 2.21 0.48
N PHE A 80 6.03 1.48 -0.48
CA PHE A 80 4.61 1.25 -0.67
C PHE A 80 4.25 -0.01 0.11
N VAL A 81 3.27 0.08 0.98
CA VAL A 81 2.91 -1.00 1.92
C VAL A 81 1.42 -1.28 1.82
N PRO A 82 1.01 -2.49 1.41
CA PRO A 82 -0.40 -2.84 1.33
C PRO A 82 -1.04 -2.83 2.71
N GLN A 83 -2.26 -2.30 2.77
CA GLN A 83 -3.06 -2.18 3.98
C GLN A 83 -4.54 -2.37 3.67
N SER A 84 -5.29 -2.82 4.63
CA SER A 84 -6.75 -2.87 4.55
C SER A 84 -7.38 -1.54 4.95
N VAL A 85 -8.61 -1.33 4.52
CA VAL A 85 -9.42 -0.19 4.98
C VAL A 85 -9.86 -0.37 6.44
N ASP A 86 -10.03 -1.60 6.89
CA ASP A 86 -10.35 -1.90 8.29
C ASP A 86 -9.23 -1.40 9.22
N SER A 87 -7.97 -1.63 8.84
CA SER A 87 -6.82 -1.10 9.56
C SER A 87 -6.74 0.43 9.52
N LEU A 88 -7.05 1.05 8.38
CA LEU A 88 -7.14 2.52 8.30
C LEU A 88 -8.19 3.09 9.25
N LEU A 89 -9.33 2.41 9.40
CA LEU A 89 -10.43 2.83 10.24
C LEU A 89 -10.23 2.51 11.72
N ASP A 90 -9.25 1.69 12.06
CA ASP A 90 -8.86 1.43 13.43
C ASP A 90 -8.38 2.74 14.10
N PRO A 91 -9.00 3.17 15.22
CA PRO A 91 -8.64 4.42 15.87
C PRO A 91 -7.20 4.47 16.35
N ASP A 92 -6.63 3.32 16.71
CA ASP A 92 -5.31 3.23 17.33
C ASP A 92 -4.20 3.13 16.29
N LEU A 93 -4.46 2.57 15.10
CA LEU A 93 -3.43 2.35 14.09
C LEU A 93 -2.78 3.64 13.61
N ALA A 94 -3.58 4.64 13.25
CA ALA A 94 -3.06 5.90 12.72
C ALA A 94 -2.24 6.66 13.77
N TYR A 95 -2.69 6.65 15.04
CA TYR A 95 -1.94 7.25 16.14
C TYR A 95 -0.64 6.49 16.40
N TRP A 96 -0.71 5.17 16.54
CA TRP A 96 0.46 4.30 16.71
C TRP A 96 1.49 4.53 15.61
N LEU A 97 1.07 4.50 14.34
CA LEU A 97 1.97 4.70 13.20
C LEU A 97 2.72 6.04 13.27
N THR A 98 2.01 7.10 13.64
CA THR A 98 2.63 8.43 13.75
C THR A 98 3.60 8.53 14.93
N GLN A 99 3.35 7.83 16.04
CA GLN A 99 4.31 7.73 17.16
C GLN A 99 5.56 6.93 16.75
N GLU A 100 5.39 5.77 16.12
CA GLU A 100 6.53 4.96 15.62
C GLU A 100 7.42 5.75 14.66
N LEU A 101 6.83 6.52 13.75
CA LEU A 101 7.59 7.39 12.85
C LEU A 101 8.44 8.41 13.62
N LYS A 102 7.88 9.04 14.66
CA LYS A 102 8.58 10.01 15.51
C LYS A 102 9.70 9.35 16.32
N GLU A 103 9.40 8.25 17.00
CA GLU A 103 10.36 7.53 17.85
C GLU A 103 11.57 7.01 17.06
N ARG A 104 11.34 6.56 15.83
CA ARG A 104 12.40 6.10 14.91
C ARG A 104 13.04 7.23 14.10
N HIS A 105 12.63 8.48 14.30
CA HIS A 105 13.11 9.64 13.53
C HIS A 105 12.93 9.46 12.02
N LEU A 106 11.85 8.81 11.60
CA LEU A 106 11.50 8.56 10.21
C LEU A 106 10.55 9.63 9.68
N SER A 107 10.82 10.11 8.46
CA SER A 107 9.85 10.97 7.76
C SER A 107 8.65 10.14 7.27
N GLY A 108 7.44 10.62 7.50
CA GLY A 108 6.23 10.03 6.93
C GLY A 108 6.25 9.94 5.41
N THR A 109 6.90 10.90 4.72
CA THR A 109 6.98 10.95 3.24
C THR A 109 7.69 9.75 2.60
N GLY A 110 8.39 8.96 3.39
CA GLY A 110 8.99 7.70 2.94
C GLY A 110 8.04 6.50 3.07
N LEU A 111 6.81 6.68 3.54
CA LEU A 111 5.80 5.63 3.66
C LEU A 111 4.58 5.98 2.82
N THR A 112 4.14 5.04 2.00
CA THR A 112 2.92 5.13 1.20
C THR A 112 2.05 3.93 1.55
N LEU A 113 0.85 4.14 2.07
CA LEU A 113 -0.12 3.08 2.30
C LEU A 113 -0.87 2.78 1.02
N GLU A 114 -0.91 1.52 0.62
CA GLU A 114 -1.68 1.05 -0.52
C GLU A 114 -3.03 0.54 -0.04
N LEU A 115 -4.09 1.19 -0.46
CA LEU A 115 -5.45 0.93 -0.02
C LEU A 115 -6.34 0.58 -1.21
N PRO A 116 -7.15 -0.48 -1.12
CA PRO A 116 -8.06 -0.86 -2.19
C PRO A 116 -9.15 0.19 -2.40
N CYS A 117 -9.36 0.57 -3.66
CA CYS A 117 -10.19 1.72 -4.05
C CYS A 117 -11.64 1.57 -3.57
N THR A 118 -12.30 0.47 -3.91
CA THR A 118 -13.74 0.27 -3.62
C THR A 118 -14.05 0.30 -2.12
N PRO A 119 -13.38 -0.50 -1.27
CA PRO A 119 -13.62 -0.45 0.18
C PRO A 119 -13.33 0.93 0.79
N LEU A 120 -12.36 1.67 0.26
CA LEU A 120 -12.03 3.00 0.76
C LEU A 120 -13.15 4.00 0.46
N ILE A 121 -13.74 3.93 -0.74
CA ILE A 121 -14.88 4.77 -1.12
C ILE A 121 -16.11 4.45 -0.26
N ASP A 122 -16.38 3.17 -0.04
CA ASP A 122 -17.51 2.71 0.77
C ASP A 122 -17.40 3.18 2.23
N ALA A 123 -16.18 3.31 2.75
CA ALA A 123 -15.94 3.85 4.08
C ALA A 123 -16.22 5.37 4.21
N GLY A 124 -16.28 6.10 3.09
CA GLY A 124 -16.76 7.47 3.00
C GLY A 124 -16.05 8.48 3.89
N PRO A 125 -16.81 9.34 4.61
CA PRO A 125 -16.22 10.42 5.42
C PRO A 125 -15.25 9.94 6.50
N ARG A 126 -15.45 8.76 7.07
CA ARG A 126 -14.55 8.18 8.09
C ARG A 126 -13.15 7.94 7.52
N ALA A 127 -13.08 7.38 6.30
CA ALA A 127 -11.81 7.19 5.61
C ALA A 127 -11.15 8.55 5.29
N ALA A 128 -11.91 9.53 4.78
CA ALA A 128 -11.38 10.85 4.46
C ALA A 128 -10.73 11.54 5.68
N GLU A 129 -11.34 11.44 6.85
CA GLU A 129 -10.78 11.99 8.10
C GLU A 129 -9.45 11.31 8.48
N ARG A 130 -9.39 9.98 8.40
CA ARG A 130 -8.16 9.22 8.71
C ARG A 130 -7.05 9.51 7.71
N LEU A 131 -7.36 9.56 6.42
CA LEU A 131 -6.40 9.93 5.39
C LEU A 131 -5.83 11.34 5.62
N LYS A 132 -6.67 12.31 5.95
CA LYS A 132 -6.24 13.67 6.27
C LYS A 132 -5.27 13.69 7.46
N TYR A 133 -5.56 12.95 8.52
CA TYR A 133 -4.67 12.84 9.68
C TYR A 133 -3.30 12.26 9.30
N LEU A 134 -3.28 11.16 8.55
CA LEU A 134 -2.04 10.53 8.09
C LEU A 134 -1.24 11.46 7.18
N HIS A 135 -1.91 12.15 6.26
CA HIS A 135 -1.28 13.11 5.35
C HIS A 135 -0.64 14.29 6.09
N GLN A 136 -1.29 14.82 7.15
CA GLN A 136 -0.72 15.87 8.01
C GLN A 136 0.57 15.42 8.71
N ASN A 137 0.76 14.11 8.90
CA ASN A 137 1.99 13.51 9.43
C ASN A 137 2.96 13.05 8.32
N GLY A 138 2.69 13.44 7.07
CA GLY A 138 3.53 13.17 5.91
C GLY A 138 3.37 11.79 5.28
N VAL A 139 2.52 10.91 5.83
CA VAL A 139 2.25 9.59 5.25
C VAL A 139 1.46 9.75 3.96
N ARG A 140 1.87 9.07 2.91
CA ARG A 140 1.25 9.12 1.59
C ARG A 140 0.27 7.97 1.39
N VAL A 141 -0.61 8.14 0.41
CA VAL A 141 -1.64 7.16 0.08
C VAL A 141 -1.63 6.85 -1.41
N CYS A 142 -1.69 5.57 -1.71
CA CYS A 142 -1.88 5.02 -3.05
C CYS A 142 -3.20 4.26 -3.09
N LEU A 143 -4.11 4.64 -3.98
CA LEU A 143 -5.28 3.82 -4.28
C LEU A 143 -4.88 2.70 -5.23
N THR A 144 -5.23 1.46 -4.88
CA THR A 144 -5.04 0.30 -5.75
C THR A 144 -6.36 -0.11 -6.42
N ASP A 145 -6.25 -0.91 -7.48
CA ASP A 145 -7.39 -1.39 -8.28
C ASP A 145 -8.29 -0.27 -8.86
N PHE A 146 -7.70 0.89 -9.13
CA PHE A 146 -8.43 2.02 -9.69
C PHE A 146 -8.86 1.78 -11.14
N GLY A 147 -10.06 2.26 -11.48
CA GLY A 147 -10.57 2.23 -12.84
C GLY A 147 -11.51 1.06 -13.15
N ARG A 148 -11.93 0.29 -12.13
CA ARG A 148 -13.00 -0.70 -12.28
C ARG A 148 -14.38 -0.06 -12.30
N ASP A 149 -14.52 1.10 -11.66
CA ASP A 149 -15.79 1.82 -11.55
C ASP A 149 -15.57 3.34 -11.72
N TRP A 150 -16.45 3.99 -12.51
CA TRP A 150 -16.45 5.43 -12.68
C TRP A 150 -16.82 6.19 -11.39
N ALA A 151 -17.52 5.57 -10.45
CA ALA A 151 -17.81 6.15 -9.14
C ALA A 151 -16.52 6.51 -8.40
N ALA A 152 -15.44 5.73 -8.59
CA ALA A 152 -14.13 5.98 -8.04
C ALA A 152 -13.54 7.35 -8.44
N VAL A 153 -13.78 7.79 -9.68
CA VAL A 153 -13.29 9.08 -10.18
C VAL A 153 -13.93 10.26 -9.44
N HIS A 154 -15.23 10.16 -9.13
CA HIS A 154 -15.93 11.18 -8.37
C HIS A 154 -15.52 11.20 -6.90
N ALA A 155 -15.29 10.04 -6.31
CA ALA A 155 -14.88 9.92 -4.91
C ALA A 155 -13.48 10.51 -4.65
N LEU A 156 -12.57 10.44 -5.62
CA LEU A 156 -11.22 11.03 -5.52
C LEU A 156 -11.24 12.51 -5.15
N ARG A 157 -12.28 13.26 -5.51
CA ARG A 157 -12.37 14.70 -5.20
C ARG A 157 -12.40 14.99 -3.69
N ASN A 158 -12.85 14.02 -2.90
CA ASN A 158 -13.05 14.14 -1.46
C ASN A 158 -11.99 13.38 -0.64
N LEU A 159 -11.06 12.70 -1.30
CA LEU A 159 -10.02 11.90 -0.66
C LEU A 159 -8.64 12.52 -0.88
N THR A 160 -7.83 12.55 0.17
CA THR A 160 -6.43 12.97 0.06
C THR A 160 -5.60 11.76 -0.38
N VAL A 161 -5.25 11.73 -1.69
CA VAL A 161 -4.54 10.62 -2.33
C VAL A 161 -3.35 11.18 -3.11
N ASP A 162 -2.19 10.54 -2.99
CA ASP A 162 -0.95 10.94 -3.66
C ASP A 162 -0.70 10.14 -4.93
N PHE A 163 -1.13 8.88 -4.98
CA PHE A 163 -0.89 7.95 -6.07
C PHE A 163 -2.14 7.13 -6.39
N VAL A 164 -2.20 6.69 -7.63
CA VAL A 164 -3.23 5.77 -8.10
C VAL A 164 -2.55 4.63 -8.87
N ARG A 165 -2.87 3.40 -8.50
CA ARG A 165 -2.49 2.20 -9.27
C ARG A 165 -3.70 1.71 -10.05
N LEU A 166 -3.56 1.71 -11.36
CA LEU A 166 -4.59 1.22 -12.26
C LEU A 166 -4.82 -0.27 -12.08
N SER A 167 -6.07 -0.70 -12.19
CA SER A 167 -6.39 -2.13 -12.20
C SER A 167 -5.78 -2.81 -13.42
N PRO A 168 -5.35 -4.08 -13.32
CA PRO A 168 -4.81 -4.83 -14.45
C PRO A 168 -5.74 -4.83 -15.66
N ALA A 169 -7.05 -4.96 -15.43
CA ALA A 169 -8.05 -4.96 -16.50
C ALA A 169 -8.05 -3.63 -17.28
N LEU A 170 -7.98 -2.49 -16.58
CA LEU A 170 -7.90 -1.19 -17.23
C LEU A 170 -6.61 -1.03 -18.03
N VAL A 171 -5.49 -1.50 -17.48
CA VAL A 171 -4.19 -1.46 -18.18
C VAL A 171 -4.22 -2.27 -19.47
N GLU A 172 -4.84 -3.46 -19.46
CA GLU A 172 -5.02 -4.29 -20.65
C GLU A 172 -5.90 -3.61 -21.71
N GLU A 173 -7.00 -2.98 -21.29
CA GLU A 173 -7.89 -2.25 -22.19
C GLU A 173 -7.19 -1.05 -22.84
N LEU A 174 -6.44 -0.27 -22.06
CA LEU A 174 -5.66 0.85 -22.57
C LEU A 174 -4.56 0.37 -23.54
N GLY A 175 -3.92 -0.76 -23.27
CA GLY A 175 -2.95 -1.37 -24.16
C GLY A 175 -3.56 -1.79 -25.50
N LYS A 176 -4.74 -2.37 -25.49
CA LYS A 176 -5.49 -2.74 -26.72
C LYS A 176 -5.91 -1.50 -27.52
N ALA A 177 -6.42 -0.45 -26.82
CA ALA A 177 -6.85 0.78 -27.47
C ALA A 177 -5.69 1.54 -28.12
N SER A 178 -4.52 1.63 -27.47
CA SER A 178 -3.33 2.26 -28.03
C SER A 178 -2.76 1.49 -29.23
N TYR A 179 -2.82 0.15 -29.22
CA TYR A 179 -2.42 -0.69 -30.35
C TYR A 179 -3.29 -0.47 -31.58
N LEU A 180 -4.62 -0.33 -31.38
CA LEU A 180 -5.56 -0.04 -32.47
C LEU A 180 -5.36 1.36 -33.04
N GLN A 181 -5.04 2.37 -32.22
CA GLN A 181 -4.72 3.73 -32.68
C GLN A 181 -3.42 3.83 -33.45
N ALA A 182 -2.42 2.98 -33.14
CA ALA A 182 -1.16 2.95 -33.87
C ALA A 182 -1.24 2.24 -35.24
N GLN A 183 -2.35 1.58 -35.56
CA GLN A 183 -2.61 0.92 -36.83
C GLN A 183 -3.49 1.75 -37.80
N LEU A 184 -4.04 2.89 -37.36
CA LEU A 184 -4.77 3.85 -38.18
C LEU A 184 -3.88 5.01 -38.59
#